data_a83f5fbdea3262485bd83158285037c4
#
_entry.id   a83f5fbdea3262485bd83158285037c4
#
_cell.length_a   1.000
_cell.length_b   1.000
_cell.length_c   1.000
_cell.angle_alpha   90.00
_cell.angle_beta   90.00
_cell.angle_gamma   90.00
#
_symmetry.space_group_name_H-M   'P 1'
#
loop_
_entity.id
_entity.type
_entity.pdbx_description
1 polymer ?
#
loop_
_entity_poly.entity_id
_entity_poly.type
_entity_poly.pdbx_seq_one_letter_code
_entity_poly.pdbx_strand_id
1 'polypeptide(L)'
;MNYQQARDFLDQLQFFKIKLGLDSMTRFLNRLGNPQQHLHCIHIGGTNGKGSVGATLCSILSAADYKAGFYTSPHLSSVRERFRIGNTYISKEDFARLMSKIEQVLDGNQITYFECTTTLALLWFAEQEVDCVLLEVGMGGRLDATNVITPLVSIITNVSMDHELYLGATLAQVAGEKAGIIKKQIPLVSAVADDDSGEVIRQTCEERNAPLFLFGQAFRGRVGEDASRWQYQGLDGQLLNDLPMAMKGNYQIGNASLALATVQLLNRQGWSINEEHIRTGLAQTRWPGRLEYFRRKQEGREDCPEGLRFLIDGAHNPAGVAALQQALKDFSFRQLILVWGAMVDKDLGTTLQTIAPMAGTIIFTRPESERSASPEQLQAALPPTLEPKIILTGSVQAALEQACALAAADDLICIAGSLFLVGAARQLLLGDLVNE
;
A
#
# COMPACT_ATOMS: atom_id res chain seq x y z
N MET A 1 1.18 -16.37 -25.18
CA MET A 1 0.56 -15.02 -25.31
C MET A 1 1.65 -13.97 -25.46
N ASN A 2 1.37 -12.85 -26.16
CA ASN A 2 2.15 -11.62 -26.00
C ASN A 2 1.66 -10.85 -24.77
N TYR A 3 2.32 -9.75 -24.39
CA TYR A 3 2.00 -8.97 -23.18
C TYR A 3 0.56 -8.44 -23.19
N GLN A 4 0.07 -7.93 -24.33
CA GLN A 4 -1.30 -7.41 -24.43
C GLN A 4 -2.33 -8.53 -24.26
N GLN A 5 -2.13 -9.65 -24.90
CA GLN A 5 -3.01 -10.84 -24.74
C GLN A 5 -3.02 -11.34 -23.28
N ALA A 6 -1.87 -11.29 -22.61
CA ALA A 6 -1.76 -11.68 -21.20
C ALA A 6 -2.52 -10.71 -20.26
N ARG A 7 -2.49 -9.39 -20.54
CA ARG A 7 -3.31 -8.41 -19.86
C ARG A 7 -4.80 -8.64 -20.09
N ASP A 8 -5.20 -8.79 -21.35
CA ASP A 8 -6.61 -9.01 -21.72
C ASP A 8 -7.17 -10.28 -21.05
N PHE A 9 -6.38 -11.35 -20.99
CA PHE A 9 -6.73 -12.56 -20.24
C PHE A 9 -6.91 -12.28 -18.74
N LEU A 10 -5.98 -11.56 -18.13
CA LEU A 10 -6.05 -11.21 -16.71
C LEU A 10 -7.26 -10.32 -16.41
N ASP A 11 -7.54 -9.32 -17.26
CA ASP A 11 -8.67 -8.41 -17.11
C ASP A 11 -10.02 -9.12 -17.21
N GLN A 12 -10.13 -10.16 -18.03
CA GLN A 12 -11.33 -11.02 -18.10
C GLN A 12 -11.61 -11.71 -16.75
N LEU A 13 -10.59 -12.01 -15.94
CA LEU A 13 -10.77 -12.61 -14.62
C LEU A 13 -11.39 -11.64 -13.59
N GLN A 14 -11.43 -10.32 -13.84
CA GLN A 14 -12.08 -9.35 -12.96
C GLN A 14 -13.60 -9.53 -12.89
N PHE A 15 -14.22 -10.13 -13.88
CA PHE A 15 -15.64 -10.47 -13.89
C PHE A 15 -16.00 -11.55 -12.87
N PHE A 16 -15.05 -12.35 -12.42
CA PHE A 16 -15.28 -13.35 -11.38
C PHE A 16 -15.27 -12.67 -10.00
N LYS A 17 -16.42 -12.72 -9.33
CA LYS A 17 -16.62 -12.16 -7.99
C LYS A 17 -15.56 -12.71 -7.02
N ILE A 18 -15.25 -11.90 -5.99
CA ILE A 18 -14.40 -12.31 -4.86
C ILE A 18 -14.85 -13.68 -4.37
N LYS A 19 -13.96 -14.66 -4.48
CA LYS A 19 -14.18 -16.01 -3.96
C LYS A 19 -13.34 -16.17 -2.71
N LEU A 20 -14.00 -16.26 -1.57
CA LEU A 20 -13.33 -16.49 -0.30
C LEU A 20 -13.05 -17.99 -0.13
N GLY A 21 -11.81 -18.34 0.13
CA GLY A 21 -11.37 -19.73 0.38
C GLY A 21 -10.03 -20.03 -0.27
N LEU A 22 -9.23 -20.89 0.38
CA LEU A 22 -7.87 -21.24 -0.07
C LEU A 22 -7.83 -22.52 -0.91
N ASP A 23 -8.91 -23.28 -0.97
CA ASP A 23 -8.93 -24.60 -1.63
C ASP A 23 -8.63 -24.50 -3.14
N SER A 24 -9.17 -23.49 -3.80
CA SER A 24 -8.93 -23.22 -5.22
C SER A 24 -7.46 -22.94 -5.47
N MET A 25 -6.92 -21.97 -4.70
CA MET A 25 -5.52 -21.56 -4.79
C MET A 25 -4.57 -22.73 -4.48
N THR A 26 -4.84 -23.49 -3.42
CA THR A 26 -4.02 -24.64 -3.01
C THR A 26 -4.00 -25.73 -4.09
N ARG A 27 -5.17 -26.10 -4.66
CA ARG A 27 -5.22 -27.08 -5.75
C ARG A 27 -4.49 -26.57 -6.98
N PHE A 28 -4.60 -25.29 -7.30
CA PHE A 28 -3.96 -24.71 -8.45
C PHE A 28 -2.43 -24.69 -8.30
N LEU A 29 -1.92 -24.29 -7.15
CA LEU A 29 -0.48 -24.30 -6.84
C LEU A 29 0.08 -25.73 -6.85
N ASN A 30 -0.68 -26.74 -6.39
CA ASN A 30 -0.27 -28.15 -6.48
C ASN A 30 -0.02 -28.58 -7.94
N ARG A 31 -0.85 -28.14 -8.88
CA ARG A 31 -0.64 -28.43 -10.31
C ARG A 31 0.59 -27.72 -10.89
N LEU A 32 1.04 -26.66 -10.26
CA LEU A 32 2.24 -25.87 -10.63
C LEU A 32 3.50 -26.28 -9.86
N GLY A 33 3.44 -27.37 -9.05
CA GLY A 33 4.58 -27.88 -8.29
C GLY A 33 4.86 -27.18 -6.98
N ASN A 34 3.88 -26.45 -6.42
CA ASN A 34 3.96 -25.73 -5.13
C ASN A 34 5.15 -24.78 -5.01
N PRO A 35 5.31 -23.80 -5.91
CA PRO A 35 6.47 -22.88 -5.89
C PRO A 35 6.61 -22.13 -4.55
N GLN A 36 5.50 -21.88 -3.83
CA GLN A 36 5.49 -21.18 -2.54
C GLN A 36 6.22 -21.92 -1.42
N GLN A 37 6.42 -23.24 -1.53
CA GLN A 37 7.08 -24.03 -0.48
C GLN A 37 8.59 -23.82 -0.43
N HIS A 38 9.18 -23.28 -1.48
CA HIS A 38 10.61 -23.03 -1.61
C HIS A 38 10.99 -21.57 -1.33
N LEU A 39 10.01 -20.71 -0.97
CA LEU A 39 10.21 -19.29 -0.76
C LEU A 39 10.27 -18.94 0.73
N HIS A 40 11.28 -18.20 1.12
CA HIS A 40 11.31 -17.54 2.42
C HIS A 40 10.42 -16.29 2.36
N CYS A 41 9.30 -16.29 3.07
CA CYS A 41 8.31 -15.23 2.96
C CYS A 41 8.20 -14.40 4.25
N ILE A 42 7.91 -13.11 4.10
CA ILE A 42 7.37 -12.23 5.13
C ILE A 42 5.95 -11.87 4.70
N HIS A 43 4.97 -12.12 5.56
CA HIS A 43 3.55 -11.91 5.24
C HIS A 43 3.03 -10.65 5.89
N ILE A 44 2.56 -9.68 5.08
CA ILE A 44 2.22 -8.34 5.53
C ILE A 44 0.71 -8.09 5.36
N GLY A 45 -0.01 -8.10 6.48
CA GLY A 45 -1.44 -7.76 6.58
C GLY A 45 -1.66 -6.43 7.30
N GLY A 46 -2.93 -6.03 7.40
CA GLY A 46 -3.38 -4.81 8.06
C GLY A 46 -4.35 -4.01 7.20
N THR A 47 -4.87 -2.90 7.72
CA THR A 47 -5.73 -2.00 6.95
C THR A 47 -4.88 -1.02 6.14
N ASN A 48 -4.12 -0.17 6.81
CA ASN A 48 -3.25 0.84 6.19
C ASN A 48 -1.78 0.52 6.46
N GLY A 49 -0.85 1.03 5.64
CA GLY A 49 0.59 0.93 5.86
C GLY A 49 1.27 -0.32 5.31
N LYS A 50 0.55 -1.35 4.86
CA LYS A 50 1.12 -2.60 4.32
C LYS A 50 2.21 -2.37 3.28
N GLY A 51 1.88 -1.64 2.20
CA GLY A 51 2.81 -1.33 1.13
C GLY A 51 4.01 -0.49 1.59
N SER A 52 3.82 0.44 2.55
CA SER A 52 4.92 1.23 3.13
C SER A 52 5.90 0.35 3.92
N VAL A 53 5.39 -0.57 4.76
CA VAL A 53 6.21 -1.55 5.49
C VAL A 53 6.97 -2.45 4.51
N GLY A 54 6.27 -2.99 3.49
CA GLY A 54 6.89 -3.82 2.46
C GLY A 54 7.96 -3.08 1.66
N ALA A 55 7.71 -1.82 1.26
CA ALA A 55 8.69 -1.00 0.55
C ALA A 55 9.94 -0.72 1.41
N THR A 56 9.75 -0.44 2.71
CA THR A 56 10.86 -0.22 3.65
C THR A 56 11.69 -1.49 3.82
N LEU A 57 11.06 -2.64 4.04
CA LEU A 57 11.76 -3.92 4.13
C LEU A 57 12.49 -4.26 2.83
N CYS A 58 11.84 -4.11 1.68
CA CYS A 58 12.47 -4.36 0.39
C CYS A 58 13.72 -3.50 0.19
N SER A 59 13.65 -2.21 0.55
CA SER A 59 14.78 -1.30 0.46
C SER A 59 15.93 -1.68 1.40
N ILE A 60 15.63 -2.06 2.64
CA ILE A 60 16.65 -2.49 3.63
C ILE A 60 17.31 -3.81 3.22
N LEU A 61 16.51 -4.80 2.79
CA LEU A 61 17.03 -6.08 2.31
C LEU A 61 17.91 -5.89 1.07
N SER A 62 17.48 -5.04 0.13
CA SER A 62 18.30 -4.72 -1.06
C SER A 62 19.59 -3.99 -0.71
N ALA A 63 19.58 -3.12 0.31
CA ALA A 63 20.80 -2.46 0.80
C ALA A 63 21.79 -3.43 1.48
N ALA A 64 21.28 -4.58 1.93
CA ALA A 64 22.07 -5.68 2.48
C ALA A 64 22.39 -6.76 1.42
N ASP A 65 22.30 -6.43 0.13
CA ASP A 65 22.56 -7.29 -1.03
C ASP A 65 21.66 -8.54 -1.14
N TYR A 66 20.54 -8.60 -0.39
CA TYR A 66 19.56 -9.65 -0.58
C TYR A 66 18.66 -9.38 -1.78
N LYS A 67 18.42 -10.39 -2.60
CA LYS A 67 17.47 -10.37 -3.71
C LYS A 67 16.04 -10.45 -3.15
N ALA A 68 15.47 -9.29 -2.78
CA ALA A 68 14.16 -9.19 -2.17
C ALA A 68 13.06 -9.06 -3.21
N GLY A 69 12.17 -10.06 -3.31
CA GLY A 69 10.93 -9.99 -4.08
C GLY A 69 9.84 -9.26 -3.28
N PHE A 70 9.03 -8.43 -3.95
CA PHE A 70 7.89 -7.78 -3.31
C PHE A 70 6.65 -7.88 -4.20
N TYR A 71 5.62 -8.57 -3.69
CA TYR A 71 4.28 -8.62 -4.25
C TYR A 71 3.36 -7.67 -3.49
N THR A 72 2.74 -6.75 -4.20
CA THR A 72 1.88 -5.69 -3.63
C THR A 72 0.56 -5.54 -4.39
N SER A 73 -0.45 -4.94 -3.74
CA SER A 73 -1.76 -4.66 -4.34
C SER A 73 -2.49 -3.51 -3.66
N PRO A 74 -3.34 -2.75 -4.42
CA PRO A 74 -3.39 -2.73 -5.88
C PRO A 74 -2.19 -2.01 -6.49
N HIS A 75 -2.05 -2.01 -7.81
CA HIS A 75 -1.13 -1.15 -8.56
C HIS A 75 -1.73 0.25 -8.78
N LEU A 76 -0.91 1.21 -9.18
CA LEU A 76 -1.33 2.57 -9.53
C LEU A 76 -1.69 2.70 -11.02
N SER A 77 -0.76 2.39 -11.91
CA SER A 77 -0.93 2.54 -13.36
C SER A 77 -0.72 1.23 -14.13
N SER A 78 0.26 0.41 -13.77
CA SER A 78 0.58 -0.83 -14.46
C SER A 78 0.49 -2.05 -13.56
N VAL A 79 -0.12 -3.13 -14.04
CA VAL A 79 -0.18 -4.40 -13.30
C VAL A 79 1.21 -4.94 -12.94
N ARG A 80 2.25 -4.58 -13.70
CA ARG A 80 3.63 -4.98 -13.45
C ARG A 80 4.19 -4.42 -12.15
N GLU A 81 3.64 -3.31 -11.64
CA GLU A 81 4.01 -2.73 -10.34
C GLU A 81 3.80 -3.70 -9.17
N ARG A 82 2.88 -4.68 -9.34
CA ARG A 82 2.62 -5.71 -8.32
C ARG A 82 3.77 -6.67 -8.10
N PHE A 83 4.71 -6.74 -9.04
CA PHE A 83 5.77 -7.74 -9.08
C PHE A 83 7.12 -7.05 -9.24
N ARG A 84 7.88 -6.94 -8.17
CA ARG A 84 9.21 -6.35 -8.25
C ARG A 84 10.26 -7.14 -7.44
N ILE A 85 11.50 -7.04 -7.87
CA ILE A 85 12.68 -7.54 -7.16
C ILE A 85 13.59 -6.33 -6.96
N GLY A 86 13.82 -5.93 -5.71
CA GLY A 86 14.46 -4.67 -5.40
C GLY A 86 13.72 -3.50 -6.06
N ASN A 87 14.38 -2.80 -6.99
CA ASN A 87 13.80 -1.68 -7.76
C ASN A 87 13.37 -2.06 -9.18
N THR A 88 13.47 -3.35 -9.56
CA THR A 88 13.15 -3.82 -10.92
C THR A 88 11.79 -4.49 -10.94
N TYR A 89 10.93 -4.04 -11.84
CA TYR A 89 9.63 -4.67 -12.09
C TYR A 89 9.76 -5.84 -13.07
N ILE A 90 8.80 -6.78 -12.98
CA ILE A 90 8.73 -7.90 -13.95
C ILE A 90 8.72 -7.38 -15.38
N SER A 91 9.47 -8.03 -16.29
CA SER A 91 9.48 -7.69 -17.70
C SER A 91 8.13 -8.02 -18.38
N LYS A 92 7.85 -7.39 -19.53
CA LYS A 92 6.66 -7.74 -20.34
C LYS A 92 6.73 -9.19 -20.83
N GLU A 93 7.92 -9.63 -21.13
CA GLU A 93 8.23 -10.98 -21.62
C GLU A 93 7.98 -12.03 -20.55
N ASP A 94 8.50 -11.84 -19.33
CA ASP A 94 8.27 -12.75 -18.21
C ASP A 94 6.81 -12.79 -17.79
N PHE A 95 6.16 -11.62 -17.73
CA PHE A 95 4.73 -11.53 -17.43
C PHE A 95 3.91 -12.36 -18.44
N ALA A 96 4.12 -12.17 -19.74
CA ALA A 96 3.41 -12.88 -20.80
C ALA A 96 3.71 -14.38 -20.79
N ARG A 97 4.96 -14.78 -20.58
CA ARG A 97 5.39 -16.17 -20.48
C ARG A 97 4.73 -16.88 -19.29
N LEU A 98 4.74 -16.27 -18.13
CA LEU A 98 4.14 -16.85 -16.91
C LEU A 98 2.62 -16.90 -17.00
N MET A 99 1.98 -15.88 -17.58
CA MET A 99 0.53 -15.88 -17.83
C MET A 99 0.14 -17.01 -18.79
N SER A 100 0.94 -17.27 -19.85
CA SER A 100 0.70 -18.40 -20.76
C SER A 100 0.81 -19.74 -20.03
N LYS A 101 1.78 -19.89 -19.10
CA LYS A 101 1.92 -21.10 -18.26
C LYS A 101 0.71 -21.29 -17.34
N ILE A 102 0.22 -20.20 -16.72
CA ILE A 102 -0.97 -20.21 -15.87
C ILE A 102 -2.20 -20.62 -16.66
N GLU A 103 -2.47 -20.00 -17.81
CA GLU A 103 -3.60 -20.33 -18.68
C GLU A 103 -3.58 -21.80 -19.08
N GLN A 104 -2.44 -22.31 -19.53
CA GLN A 104 -2.28 -23.71 -19.92
C GLN A 104 -2.59 -24.69 -18.79
N VAL A 105 -2.14 -24.37 -17.56
CA VAL A 105 -2.40 -25.22 -16.38
C VAL A 105 -3.84 -25.07 -15.88
N LEU A 106 -4.49 -23.93 -16.09
CA LEU A 106 -5.92 -23.75 -15.76
C LEU A 106 -6.79 -24.71 -16.54
N ASP A 107 -6.49 -24.97 -17.81
CA ASP A 107 -7.22 -25.93 -18.65
C ASP A 107 -8.75 -25.72 -18.56
N GLY A 108 -9.18 -24.48 -18.78
CA GLY A 108 -10.60 -24.08 -18.71
C GLY A 108 -11.18 -23.90 -17.29
N ASN A 109 -10.44 -24.23 -16.23
CA ASN A 109 -10.88 -23.94 -14.86
C ASN A 109 -10.75 -22.42 -14.57
N GLN A 110 -11.57 -21.95 -13.63
CA GLN A 110 -11.62 -20.54 -13.27
C GLN A 110 -10.88 -20.27 -11.96
N ILE A 111 -10.09 -19.20 -11.98
CA ILE A 111 -9.52 -18.57 -10.78
C ILE A 111 -9.87 -17.08 -10.78
N THR A 112 -9.76 -16.42 -9.64
CA THR A 112 -9.98 -14.98 -9.53
C THR A 112 -8.76 -14.22 -10.06
N TYR A 113 -8.95 -12.93 -10.39
CA TYR A 113 -7.86 -12.01 -10.73
C TYR A 113 -6.73 -12.04 -9.68
N PHE A 114 -7.11 -12.02 -8.39
CA PHE A 114 -6.14 -11.98 -7.31
C PHE A 114 -5.40 -13.31 -7.11
N GLU A 115 -6.10 -14.44 -7.24
CA GLU A 115 -5.45 -15.77 -7.25
C GLU A 115 -4.46 -15.90 -8.43
N CYS A 116 -4.82 -15.38 -9.60
CA CYS A 116 -3.95 -15.39 -10.78
C CYS A 116 -2.68 -14.56 -10.56
N THR A 117 -2.83 -13.32 -10.11
CA THR A 117 -1.67 -12.44 -9.85
C THR A 117 -0.80 -12.96 -8.70
N THR A 118 -1.38 -13.52 -7.65
CA THR A 118 -0.64 -14.17 -6.56
C THR A 118 0.15 -15.37 -7.07
N THR A 119 -0.47 -16.22 -7.91
CA THR A 119 0.21 -17.36 -8.53
C THR A 119 1.38 -16.92 -9.41
N LEU A 120 1.19 -15.89 -10.24
CA LEU A 120 2.24 -15.33 -11.07
C LEU A 120 3.42 -14.83 -10.23
N ALA A 121 3.14 -14.13 -9.12
CA ALA A 121 4.18 -13.66 -8.21
C ALA A 121 5.01 -14.81 -7.63
N LEU A 122 4.34 -15.85 -7.12
CA LEU A 122 5.01 -17.01 -6.53
C LEU A 122 5.87 -17.77 -7.55
N LEU A 123 5.37 -17.94 -8.78
CA LEU A 123 6.13 -18.55 -9.87
C LEU A 123 7.36 -17.72 -10.25
N TRP A 124 7.17 -16.40 -10.44
CA TRP A 124 8.25 -15.52 -10.85
C TRP A 124 9.35 -15.45 -9.80
N PHE A 125 9.00 -15.27 -8.53
CA PHE A 125 9.98 -15.22 -7.45
C PHE A 125 10.73 -16.54 -7.28
N ALA A 126 10.07 -17.68 -7.44
CA ALA A 126 10.71 -18.99 -7.41
C ALA A 126 11.69 -19.17 -8.59
N GLU A 127 11.29 -18.80 -9.82
CA GLU A 127 12.16 -18.87 -11.00
C GLU A 127 13.34 -17.89 -10.92
N GLN A 128 13.15 -16.76 -10.21
CA GLN A 128 14.20 -15.76 -10.01
C GLN A 128 15.11 -16.09 -8.82
N GLU A 129 14.86 -17.16 -8.07
CA GLU A 129 15.66 -17.60 -6.92
C GLU A 129 15.91 -16.43 -5.93
N VAL A 130 14.81 -15.74 -5.53
CA VAL A 130 14.91 -14.63 -4.57
C VAL A 130 15.21 -15.14 -3.16
N ASP A 131 16.03 -14.38 -2.40
CA ASP A 131 16.37 -14.74 -1.02
C ASP A 131 15.18 -14.58 -0.07
N CYS A 132 14.33 -13.59 -0.31
CA CYS A 132 13.15 -13.29 0.52
C CYS A 132 12.01 -12.75 -0.34
N VAL A 133 10.77 -13.12 0.00
CA VAL A 133 9.57 -12.59 -0.62
C VAL A 133 8.73 -11.84 0.41
N LEU A 134 8.45 -10.58 0.14
CA LEU A 134 7.49 -9.76 0.87
C LEU A 134 6.13 -9.91 0.19
N LEU A 135 5.16 -10.54 0.87
CA LEU A 135 3.81 -10.76 0.35
C LEU A 135 2.83 -9.84 1.05
N GLU A 136 2.29 -8.86 0.34
CA GLU A 136 1.21 -8.02 0.82
C GLU A 136 -0.13 -8.73 0.66
N VAL A 137 -0.90 -8.84 1.75
CA VAL A 137 -2.29 -9.32 1.77
C VAL A 137 -3.17 -8.36 0.96
N GLY A 138 -3.97 -8.90 0.06
CA GLY A 138 -4.91 -8.10 -0.72
C GLY A 138 -6.07 -7.59 0.11
N MET A 139 -6.76 -8.49 0.83
CA MET A 139 -7.91 -8.14 1.67
C MET A 139 -8.08 -9.14 2.82
N GLY A 140 -8.35 -8.63 4.03
CA GLY A 140 -8.54 -9.48 5.21
C GLY A 140 -7.24 -10.15 5.63
N GLY A 141 -7.11 -11.43 5.38
CA GLY A 141 -5.94 -12.25 5.66
C GLY A 141 -6.24 -13.74 5.66
N ARG A 142 -7.23 -14.18 6.46
CA ARG A 142 -7.55 -15.59 6.68
C ARG A 142 -7.80 -16.37 5.40
N LEU A 143 -8.57 -15.80 4.48
CA LEU A 143 -8.98 -16.40 3.20
C LEU A 143 -8.33 -15.72 1.99
N ASP A 144 -7.30 -14.89 2.22
CA ASP A 144 -6.57 -14.22 1.16
C ASP A 144 -5.68 -15.20 0.39
N ALA A 145 -5.60 -15.07 -0.94
CA ALA A 145 -4.82 -15.99 -1.78
C ALA A 145 -3.33 -16.05 -1.40
N THR A 146 -2.79 -15.00 -0.75
CA THR A 146 -1.41 -14.99 -0.24
C THR A 146 -1.21 -15.88 0.98
N ASN A 147 -2.29 -16.30 1.68
CA ASN A 147 -2.21 -17.04 2.95
C ASN A 147 -1.89 -18.56 2.79
N VAL A 148 -1.43 -18.95 1.63
CA VAL A 148 -1.00 -20.35 1.30
C VAL A 148 0.45 -20.63 1.67
N ILE A 149 1.10 -19.73 2.40
CA ILE A 149 2.51 -19.80 2.81
C ILE A 149 2.66 -20.03 4.32
N THR A 150 3.85 -20.43 4.72
CA THR A 150 4.34 -20.33 6.09
C THR A 150 5.49 -19.32 6.12
N PRO A 151 5.28 -18.10 6.67
CA PRO A 151 6.28 -17.05 6.62
C PRO A 151 7.34 -17.20 7.72
N LEU A 152 8.48 -16.52 7.57
CA LEU A 152 9.48 -16.31 8.61
C LEU A 152 8.96 -15.39 9.72
N VAL A 153 8.22 -14.35 9.33
CA VAL A 153 7.58 -13.35 10.19
C VAL A 153 6.26 -12.96 9.58
N SER A 154 5.20 -12.87 10.38
CA SER A 154 3.94 -12.20 10.01
C SER A 154 3.94 -10.77 10.54
N ILE A 155 3.36 -9.85 9.77
CA ILE A 155 3.20 -8.44 10.16
C ILE A 155 1.72 -8.06 10.04
N ILE A 156 1.14 -7.48 11.09
CA ILE A 156 -0.17 -6.82 11.04
C ILE A 156 0.04 -5.35 11.37
N THR A 157 -0.05 -4.47 10.36
CA THR A 157 0.29 -3.05 10.51
C THR A 157 -0.65 -2.34 11.46
N ASN A 158 -1.94 -2.43 11.21
CA ASN A 158 -3.01 -1.90 12.05
C ASN A 158 -4.36 -2.54 11.68
N VAL A 159 -5.37 -2.28 12.51
CA VAL A 159 -6.76 -2.64 12.22
C VAL A 159 -7.60 -1.37 12.28
N SER A 160 -8.37 -1.12 11.22
CA SER A 160 -9.35 -0.04 11.12
C SER A 160 -10.52 -0.53 10.27
N MET A 161 -11.66 0.12 10.37
CA MET A 161 -12.81 -0.21 9.54
C MET A 161 -12.50 0.09 8.07
N ASP A 162 -12.62 -0.93 7.24
CA ASP A 162 -12.52 -0.91 5.79
C ASP A 162 -13.09 -2.23 5.23
N HIS A 163 -13.63 -2.20 4.02
CA HIS A 163 -14.20 -3.39 3.37
C HIS A 163 -15.28 -4.10 4.21
N GLU A 164 -16.13 -3.35 4.91
CA GLU A 164 -17.13 -3.86 5.87
C GLU A 164 -18.05 -4.94 5.29
N LEU A 165 -18.41 -4.84 4.02
CA LEU A 165 -19.22 -5.84 3.30
C LEU A 165 -18.59 -7.25 3.28
N TYR A 166 -17.27 -7.37 3.44
CA TYR A 166 -16.54 -8.62 3.35
C TYR A 166 -15.88 -9.03 4.67
N LEU A 167 -15.43 -8.06 5.46
CA LEU A 167 -14.62 -8.31 6.65
C LEU A 167 -15.40 -8.19 7.96
N GLY A 168 -16.64 -7.69 7.90
CA GLY A 168 -17.52 -7.50 9.05
C GLY A 168 -17.64 -6.04 9.49
N ALA A 169 -18.63 -5.79 10.36
CA ALA A 169 -19.08 -4.47 10.79
C ALA A 169 -18.45 -4.01 12.12
N THR A 170 -17.51 -4.78 12.69
CA THR A 170 -16.81 -4.45 13.94
C THR A 170 -15.30 -4.62 13.82
N LEU A 171 -14.54 -3.85 14.61
CA LEU A 171 -13.07 -3.98 14.66
C LEU A 171 -12.63 -5.41 15.02
N ALA A 172 -13.35 -6.09 15.94
CA ALA A 172 -13.04 -7.46 16.30
C ALA A 172 -13.20 -8.44 15.12
N GLN A 173 -14.26 -8.28 14.30
CA GLN A 173 -14.46 -9.10 13.10
C GLN A 173 -13.35 -8.85 12.05
N VAL A 174 -13.02 -7.59 11.78
CA VAL A 174 -11.93 -7.23 10.87
C VAL A 174 -10.59 -7.75 11.37
N ALA A 175 -10.34 -7.68 12.70
CA ALA A 175 -9.15 -8.22 13.33
C ALA A 175 -9.08 -9.75 13.18
N GLY A 176 -10.20 -10.48 13.36
CA GLY A 176 -10.28 -11.93 13.19
C GLY A 176 -9.90 -12.38 11.78
N GLU A 177 -10.33 -11.66 10.73
CA GLU A 177 -9.91 -11.93 9.36
C GLU A 177 -8.39 -11.69 9.17
N LYS A 178 -7.86 -10.59 9.74
CA LYS A 178 -6.41 -10.31 9.65
C LYS A 178 -5.57 -11.29 10.47
N ALA A 179 -6.05 -11.70 11.64
CA ALA A 179 -5.41 -12.69 12.50
C ALA A 179 -5.19 -14.04 11.81
N GLY A 180 -5.92 -14.33 10.74
CA GLY A 180 -5.74 -15.54 9.93
C GLY A 180 -4.34 -15.72 9.32
N ILE A 181 -3.53 -14.66 9.22
CA ILE A 181 -2.13 -14.76 8.76
C ILE A 181 -1.15 -15.13 9.87
N ILE A 182 -1.56 -15.11 11.14
CA ILE A 182 -0.73 -15.56 12.26
C ILE A 182 -0.56 -17.08 12.15
N LYS A 183 0.64 -17.58 12.10
CA LYS A 183 0.93 -19.03 11.98
C LYS A 183 1.50 -19.57 13.28
N LYS A 184 1.32 -20.88 13.49
CA LYS A 184 1.81 -21.56 14.70
C LYS A 184 3.32 -21.37 14.88
N GLN A 185 3.73 -20.85 16.04
CA GLN A 185 5.13 -20.60 16.43
C GLN A 185 5.87 -19.59 15.56
N ILE A 186 5.19 -18.90 14.65
CA ILE A 186 5.80 -17.85 13.80
C ILE A 186 5.60 -16.49 14.49
N PRO A 187 6.65 -15.67 14.64
CA PRO A 187 6.53 -14.37 15.28
C PRO A 187 5.62 -13.43 14.52
N LEU A 188 4.82 -12.68 15.29
CA LEU A 188 4.00 -11.56 14.79
C LEU A 188 4.59 -10.24 15.26
N VAL A 189 4.84 -9.33 14.30
CA VAL A 189 5.14 -7.91 14.56
C VAL A 189 3.89 -7.09 14.28
N SER A 190 3.45 -6.25 15.22
CA SER A 190 2.20 -5.52 15.02
C SER A 190 2.18 -4.13 15.66
N ALA A 191 1.36 -3.24 15.07
CA ALA A 191 1.02 -1.93 15.64
C ALA A 191 -0.51 -1.79 15.79
N VAL A 192 -1.21 -2.89 16.12
CA VAL A 192 -2.62 -2.84 16.48
C VAL A 192 -2.83 -2.01 17.74
N ALA A 193 -3.97 -1.30 17.82
CA ALA A 193 -4.34 -0.54 19.00
C ALA A 193 -4.66 -1.45 20.18
N ASP A 194 -4.69 -0.88 21.39
CA ASP A 194 -5.10 -1.57 22.61
C ASP A 194 -6.63 -1.44 22.78
N ASP A 195 -7.35 -2.09 21.88
CA ASP A 195 -8.81 -2.13 21.79
C ASP A 195 -9.27 -3.57 21.47
N ASP A 196 -10.54 -3.74 21.11
CA ASP A 196 -11.11 -5.04 20.75
C ASP A 196 -10.31 -5.74 19.64
N SER A 197 -9.69 -4.99 18.74
CA SER A 197 -8.85 -5.56 17.68
C SER A 197 -7.54 -6.13 18.25
N GLY A 198 -6.93 -5.43 19.19
CA GLY A 198 -5.72 -5.88 19.88
C GLY A 198 -5.96 -7.14 20.70
N GLU A 199 -7.13 -7.25 21.34
CA GLU A 199 -7.50 -8.44 22.12
C GLU A 199 -7.60 -9.68 21.24
N VAL A 200 -8.29 -9.59 20.08
CA VAL A 200 -8.37 -10.68 19.10
C VAL A 200 -6.99 -11.13 18.62
N ILE A 201 -6.09 -10.19 18.37
CA ILE A 201 -4.72 -10.51 17.92
C ILE A 201 -3.93 -11.20 19.03
N ARG A 202 -4.00 -10.71 20.31
CA ARG A 202 -3.34 -11.34 21.46
C ARG A 202 -3.82 -12.78 21.66
N GLN A 203 -5.13 -12.96 21.73
CA GLN A 203 -5.72 -14.29 21.89
C GLN A 203 -5.29 -15.25 20.78
N THR A 204 -5.32 -14.82 19.51
CA THR A 204 -4.88 -15.68 18.39
C THR A 204 -3.40 -16.04 18.49
N CYS A 205 -2.54 -15.10 18.95
CA CYS A 205 -1.13 -15.39 19.18
C CYS A 205 -0.93 -16.44 20.28
N GLU A 206 -1.68 -16.35 21.37
CA GLU A 206 -1.65 -17.33 22.47
C GLU A 206 -2.08 -18.71 21.98
N GLU A 207 -3.23 -18.82 21.31
CA GLU A 207 -3.75 -20.07 20.74
C GLU A 207 -2.76 -20.75 19.78
N ARG A 208 -1.98 -19.95 19.03
CA ARG A 208 -1.01 -20.42 18.04
C ARG A 208 0.41 -20.52 18.59
N ASN A 209 0.63 -20.19 19.88
CA ASN A 209 1.97 -20.06 20.46
C ASN A 209 2.90 -19.22 19.59
N ALA A 210 2.39 -18.15 19.00
CA ALA A 210 3.10 -17.21 18.14
C ALA A 210 3.65 -16.06 19.00
N PRO A 211 4.98 -15.84 19.03
CA PRO A 211 5.55 -14.71 19.76
C PRO A 211 5.02 -13.39 19.22
N LEU A 212 4.45 -12.55 20.09
CA LEU A 212 3.87 -11.26 19.72
C LEU A 212 4.81 -10.11 20.11
N PHE A 213 5.15 -9.26 19.16
CA PHE A 213 5.95 -8.03 19.31
C PHE A 213 5.12 -6.83 18.95
N LEU A 214 4.63 -6.08 19.95
CA LEU A 214 3.78 -4.91 19.77
C LEU A 214 4.59 -3.61 19.76
N PHE A 215 4.29 -2.75 18.80
CA PHE A 215 4.74 -1.36 18.78
C PHE A 215 4.26 -0.61 20.02
N GLY A 216 5.13 0.18 20.62
CA GLY A 216 4.86 0.86 21.89
C GLY A 216 5.13 0.05 23.15
N GLN A 217 5.27 -1.29 23.03
CA GLN A 217 5.61 -2.19 24.12
C GLN A 217 6.99 -2.84 23.91
N ALA A 218 7.10 -3.71 22.90
CA ALA A 218 8.34 -4.44 22.62
C ALA A 218 9.38 -3.60 21.86
N PHE A 219 8.94 -2.65 21.07
CA PHE A 219 9.78 -1.72 20.30
C PHE A 219 9.05 -0.40 20.10
N ARG A 220 9.79 0.70 19.81
CA ARG A 220 9.22 2.06 19.67
C ARG A 220 9.96 2.84 18.60
N GLY A 221 9.21 3.72 17.89
CA GLY A 221 9.74 4.78 17.06
C GLY A 221 9.29 6.15 17.57
N ARG A 222 10.17 7.14 17.55
CA ARG A 222 9.86 8.53 17.95
C ARG A 222 10.49 9.53 16.99
N VAL A 223 9.79 10.63 16.74
CA VAL A 223 10.38 11.79 16.04
C VAL A 223 11.63 12.23 16.81
N GLY A 224 12.71 12.52 16.10
CA GLY A 224 13.93 13.07 16.67
C GLY A 224 13.79 14.56 17.02
N GLU A 225 14.86 15.19 17.51
CA GLU A 225 14.90 16.63 17.74
C GLU A 225 14.78 17.41 16.42
N ASP A 226 15.39 16.89 15.35
CA ASP A 226 15.15 17.31 13.98
C ASP A 226 13.99 16.49 13.40
N ALA A 227 12.93 17.16 12.96
CA ALA A 227 11.73 16.53 12.39
C ALA A 227 12.01 15.68 11.12
N SER A 228 13.17 15.87 10.46
CA SER A 228 13.63 15.03 9.34
C SER A 228 14.27 13.72 9.78
N ARG A 229 14.50 13.54 11.08
CA ARG A 229 15.17 12.40 11.70
C ARG A 229 14.30 11.77 12.76
N TRP A 230 14.56 10.51 13.06
CA TRP A 230 13.81 9.78 14.07
C TRP A 230 14.68 8.78 14.83
N GLN A 231 14.16 8.28 15.92
CA GLN A 231 14.82 7.32 16.81
C GLN A 231 14.02 6.02 16.86
N TYR A 232 14.72 4.90 16.92
CA TYR A 232 14.15 3.59 17.08
C TYR A 232 14.74 2.88 18.29
N GLN A 233 13.88 2.40 19.20
CA GLN A 233 14.24 1.49 20.29
C GLN A 233 13.77 0.08 19.88
N GLY A 234 14.73 -0.80 19.69
CA GLY A 234 14.50 -2.15 19.19
C GLY A 234 14.12 -3.18 20.27
N LEU A 235 13.90 -4.42 19.82
CA LEU A 235 13.46 -5.56 20.63
C LEU A 235 14.43 -5.90 21.77
N ASP A 236 15.73 -5.62 21.62
CA ASP A 236 16.79 -5.91 22.59
C ASP A 236 17.16 -4.66 23.40
N GLY A 237 16.31 -3.63 23.35
CA GLY A 237 16.59 -2.34 23.98
C GLY A 237 17.63 -1.49 23.26
N GLN A 238 18.21 -1.97 22.15
CA GLN A 238 19.14 -1.22 21.31
C GLN A 238 18.47 0.07 20.82
N LEU A 239 19.18 1.19 20.92
CA LEU A 239 18.74 2.49 20.48
C LEU A 239 19.48 2.88 19.18
N LEU A 240 18.74 3.09 18.12
CA LEU A 240 19.23 3.67 16.87
C LEU A 240 18.75 5.14 16.81
N ASN A 241 19.69 6.07 16.88
CA ASN A 241 19.40 7.49 16.84
C ASN A 241 19.61 8.05 15.44
N ASP A 242 19.00 9.19 15.19
CA ASP A 242 19.26 10.00 13.98
C ASP A 242 19.05 9.20 12.67
N LEU A 243 18.00 8.39 12.64
CA LEU A 243 17.66 7.61 11.46
C LEU A 243 17.04 8.51 10.36
N PRO A 244 17.41 8.32 9.08
CA PRO A 244 16.79 9.03 7.97
C PRO A 244 15.37 8.54 7.71
N MET A 245 14.52 9.42 7.15
CA MET A 245 13.18 9.05 6.69
C MET A 245 12.94 9.67 5.31
N ALA A 246 12.93 8.85 4.27
CA ALA A 246 12.67 9.30 2.90
C ALA A 246 11.17 9.51 2.63
N MET A 247 10.32 8.67 3.22
CA MET A 247 8.85 8.80 3.11
C MET A 247 8.35 9.87 4.08
N LYS A 248 7.46 10.75 3.60
CA LYS A 248 6.86 11.82 4.39
C LYS A 248 5.73 11.32 5.30
N GLY A 249 5.48 12.06 6.40
CA GLY A 249 4.41 11.82 7.36
C GLY A 249 4.85 11.01 8.58
N ASN A 250 4.48 11.50 9.78
CA ASN A 250 4.91 10.92 11.06
C ASN A 250 4.44 9.48 11.26
N TYR A 251 3.33 9.07 10.63
CA TYR A 251 2.85 7.67 10.67
C TYR A 251 3.83 6.70 9.99
N GLN A 252 4.72 7.18 9.12
CA GLN A 252 5.75 6.34 8.50
C GLN A 252 6.80 5.87 9.51
N ILE A 253 6.98 6.60 10.63
CA ILE A 253 7.85 6.14 11.73
C ILE A 253 7.33 4.82 12.32
N GLY A 254 6.01 4.71 12.52
CA GLY A 254 5.39 3.45 12.94
C GLY A 254 5.59 2.33 11.91
N ASN A 255 5.36 2.61 10.61
CA ASN A 255 5.58 1.65 9.55
C ASN A 255 7.06 1.21 9.46
N ALA A 256 7.99 2.16 9.52
CA ALA A 256 9.42 1.84 9.53
C ALA A 256 9.83 1.06 10.78
N SER A 257 9.24 1.35 11.95
CA SER A 257 9.51 0.60 13.18
C SER A 257 9.09 -0.86 13.08
N LEU A 258 7.95 -1.16 12.42
CA LEU A 258 7.53 -2.54 12.11
C LEU A 258 8.56 -3.24 11.22
N ALA A 259 9.07 -2.53 10.21
CA ALA A 259 10.11 -3.07 9.33
C ALA A 259 11.40 -3.36 10.11
N LEU A 260 11.85 -2.44 10.98
CA LEU A 260 13.07 -2.64 11.78
C LEU A 260 12.94 -3.78 12.79
N ALA A 261 11.79 -3.90 13.46
CA ALA A 261 11.52 -5.03 14.36
C ALA A 261 11.56 -6.36 13.58
N THR A 262 11.04 -6.38 12.35
CA THR A 262 11.11 -7.55 11.48
C THR A 262 12.56 -7.87 11.09
N VAL A 263 13.38 -6.86 10.74
CA VAL A 263 14.82 -7.03 10.47
C VAL A 263 15.55 -7.64 11.67
N GLN A 264 15.25 -7.20 12.90
CA GLN A 264 15.85 -7.78 14.10
C GLN A 264 15.47 -9.27 14.27
N LEU A 265 14.22 -9.64 13.96
CA LEU A 265 13.79 -11.04 13.99
C LEU A 265 14.45 -11.89 12.90
N LEU A 266 14.66 -11.34 11.71
CA LEU A 266 15.43 -12.00 10.65
C LEU A 266 16.89 -12.22 11.10
N ASN A 267 17.54 -11.21 11.69
CA ASN A 267 18.90 -11.36 12.20
C ASN A 267 19.00 -12.45 13.28
N ARG A 268 17.99 -12.63 14.15
CA ARG A 268 17.93 -13.76 15.09
C ARG A 268 17.80 -15.12 14.39
N GLN A 269 17.34 -15.13 13.14
CA GLN A 269 17.24 -16.34 12.29
C GLN A 269 18.46 -16.52 11.37
N GLY A 270 19.55 -15.76 11.58
CA GLY A 270 20.82 -15.91 10.86
C GLY A 270 21.00 -14.97 9.67
N TRP A 271 20.11 -13.99 9.44
CA TRP A 271 20.32 -12.96 8.42
C TRP A 271 21.36 -11.95 8.91
N SER A 272 22.06 -11.29 7.95
CA SER A 272 23.16 -10.36 8.25
C SER A 272 22.83 -8.95 7.80
N ILE A 273 21.90 -8.29 8.50
CA ILE A 273 21.45 -6.93 8.19
C ILE A 273 21.95 -6.00 9.30
N ASN A 274 22.95 -5.17 8.99
CA ASN A 274 23.57 -4.26 9.94
C ASN A 274 22.91 -2.86 9.94
N GLU A 275 23.39 -1.96 10.81
CA GLU A 275 22.86 -0.60 10.93
C GLU A 275 23.07 0.24 9.66
N GLU A 276 24.17 0.05 8.93
CA GLU A 276 24.44 0.75 7.68
C GLU A 276 23.41 0.39 6.60
N HIS A 277 23.08 -0.90 6.49
CA HIS A 277 22.03 -1.39 5.59
C HIS A 277 20.66 -0.79 5.94
N ILE A 278 20.34 -0.70 7.24
CA ILE A 278 19.10 -0.08 7.73
C ILE A 278 19.07 1.40 7.32
N ARG A 279 20.12 2.18 7.59
CA ARG A 279 20.19 3.61 7.27
C ARG A 279 20.08 3.85 5.77
N THR A 280 20.81 3.09 4.98
CA THR A 280 20.78 3.17 3.51
C THR A 280 19.38 2.84 2.99
N GLY A 281 18.78 1.74 3.45
CA GLY A 281 17.45 1.33 3.05
C GLY A 281 16.37 2.38 3.39
N LEU A 282 16.40 2.92 4.60
CA LEU A 282 15.46 3.99 5.03
C LEU A 282 15.61 5.26 4.20
N ALA A 283 16.84 5.67 3.85
CA ALA A 283 17.12 6.84 3.03
C ALA A 283 16.68 6.66 1.57
N GLN A 284 16.70 5.44 1.07
CA GLN A 284 16.39 5.11 -0.32
C GLN A 284 14.94 4.65 -0.53
N THR A 285 14.18 4.39 0.55
CA THR A 285 12.81 3.90 0.43
C THR A 285 11.95 4.86 -0.38
N ARG A 286 11.28 4.32 -1.42
CA ARG A 286 10.33 5.05 -2.26
C ARG A 286 9.04 4.25 -2.35
N TRP A 287 7.91 4.93 -2.11
CA TRP A 287 6.59 4.33 -2.26
C TRP A 287 5.64 5.33 -2.93
N PRO A 288 5.47 5.26 -4.26
CA PRO A 288 4.64 6.19 -5.02
C PRO A 288 3.20 6.25 -4.49
N GLY A 289 2.58 7.43 -4.57
CA GLY A 289 1.23 7.65 -4.08
C GLY A 289 1.06 7.63 -2.55
N ARG A 290 2.17 7.82 -1.78
CA ARG A 290 2.13 8.00 -0.32
C ARG A 290 2.86 9.27 0.06
N LEU A 291 2.09 10.37 0.25
CA LEU A 291 2.58 11.73 0.44
C LEU A 291 3.69 12.08 -0.57
N GLU A 292 3.50 11.67 -1.81
CA GLU A 292 4.44 11.89 -2.91
C GLU A 292 4.39 13.37 -3.30
N TYR A 293 5.38 14.12 -2.80
CA TYR A 293 5.48 15.56 -3.02
C TYR A 293 6.50 15.87 -4.11
N PHE A 294 6.11 16.73 -5.07
CA PHE A 294 6.99 17.20 -6.15
C PHE A 294 6.56 18.57 -6.66
N ARG A 295 7.44 19.22 -7.43
CA ARG A 295 7.15 20.43 -8.21
C ARG A 295 7.17 20.11 -9.68
N ARG A 296 6.26 20.73 -10.44
CA ARG A 296 6.18 20.57 -11.89
C ARG A 296 6.08 21.94 -12.56
N LYS A 297 7.04 22.25 -13.42
CA LYS A 297 7.00 23.43 -14.27
C LYS A 297 5.91 23.28 -15.33
N GLN A 298 5.27 24.39 -15.66
CA GLN A 298 4.29 24.46 -16.74
C GLN A 298 4.74 25.49 -17.77
N GLU A 299 4.63 25.17 -19.03
CA GLU A 299 4.91 26.10 -20.11
C GLU A 299 3.95 27.30 -20.03
N GLY A 300 4.46 28.51 -20.25
CA GLY A 300 3.68 29.75 -20.20
C GLY A 300 3.29 30.25 -18.80
N ARG A 301 3.82 29.63 -17.71
CA ARG A 301 3.59 30.05 -16.31
C ARG A 301 4.84 30.71 -15.73
N GLU A 302 5.15 31.94 -16.20
CA GLU A 302 6.28 32.75 -15.69
C GLU A 302 6.07 33.18 -14.22
N ASP A 303 4.82 33.22 -13.76
CA ASP A 303 4.41 33.48 -12.39
C ASP A 303 4.80 32.37 -11.39
N CYS A 304 5.11 31.17 -11.90
CA CYS A 304 5.53 30.02 -11.12
C CYS A 304 6.87 29.44 -11.61
N PRO A 305 7.99 30.16 -11.49
CA PRO A 305 9.28 29.76 -12.10
C PRO A 305 9.83 28.44 -11.55
N GLU A 306 9.52 28.11 -10.30
CA GLU A 306 9.90 26.84 -9.65
C GLU A 306 8.90 25.71 -9.94
N GLY A 307 7.78 25.99 -10.59
CA GLY A 307 6.69 25.09 -10.86
C GLY A 307 5.65 24.99 -9.76
N LEU A 308 4.47 24.48 -10.11
CA LEU A 308 3.37 24.20 -9.19
C LEU A 308 3.71 23.06 -8.24
N ARG A 309 3.15 23.09 -7.04
CA ARG A 309 3.39 22.16 -5.95
C ARG A 309 2.29 21.11 -5.91
N PHE A 310 2.68 19.84 -5.97
CA PHE A 310 1.77 18.71 -5.95
C PHE A 310 2.07 17.80 -4.76
N LEU A 311 1.00 17.24 -4.19
CA LEU A 311 1.03 16.18 -3.20
C LEU A 311 0.04 15.09 -3.64
N ILE A 312 0.52 13.87 -3.83
CA ILE A 312 -0.31 12.73 -4.22
C ILE A 312 -0.35 11.73 -3.07
N ASP A 313 -1.56 11.35 -2.62
CA ASP A 313 -1.72 10.38 -1.54
C ASP A 313 -2.92 9.45 -1.77
N GLY A 314 -2.71 8.16 -1.55
CA GLY A 314 -3.73 7.12 -1.71
C GLY A 314 -4.72 6.97 -0.56
N ALA A 315 -4.87 7.94 0.32
CA ALA A 315 -5.86 7.94 1.39
C ALA A 315 -7.29 7.85 0.82
N HIS A 316 -8.07 6.86 1.29
CA HIS A 316 -9.39 6.55 0.76
C HIS A 316 -10.37 5.95 1.79
N ASN A 317 -9.95 5.81 3.04
CA ASN A 317 -10.78 5.39 4.17
C ASN A 317 -10.61 6.39 5.33
N PRO A 318 -11.51 6.43 6.33
CA PRO A 318 -11.47 7.43 7.39
C PRO A 318 -10.12 7.56 8.10
N ALA A 319 -9.50 6.43 8.46
CA ALA A 319 -8.20 6.44 9.14
C ALA A 319 -7.06 6.96 8.24
N GLY A 320 -7.05 6.59 6.95
CA GLY A 320 -6.08 7.10 5.99
C GLY A 320 -6.24 8.60 5.73
N VAL A 321 -7.49 9.08 5.62
CA VAL A 321 -7.77 10.51 5.41
C VAL A 321 -7.42 11.33 6.64
N ALA A 322 -7.66 10.83 7.86
CA ALA A 322 -7.21 11.48 9.09
C ALA A 322 -5.67 11.59 9.14
N ALA A 323 -4.95 10.55 8.71
CA ALA A 323 -3.50 10.59 8.62
C ALA A 323 -3.01 11.61 7.57
N LEU A 324 -3.67 11.70 6.41
CA LEU A 324 -3.39 12.71 5.38
C LEU A 324 -3.65 14.13 5.92
N GLN A 325 -4.79 14.35 6.59
CA GLN A 325 -5.13 15.63 7.21
C GLN A 325 -4.04 16.07 8.21
N GLN A 326 -3.60 15.16 9.05
CA GLN A 326 -2.52 15.46 10.00
C GLN A 326 -1.21 15.77 9.29
N ALA A 327 -0.84 15.01 8.26
CA ALA A 327 0.38 15.24 7.49
C ALA A 327 0.37 16.56 6.70
N LEU A 328 -0.79 17.03 6.25
CA LEU A 328 -0.93 18.32 5.56
C LEU A 328 -0.56 19.52 6.44
N LYS A 329 -0.63 19.38 7.78
CA LYS A 329 -0.21 20.44 8.72
C LYS A 329 1.30 20.69 8.70
N ASP A 330 2.09 19.72 8.21
CA ASP A 330 3.55 19.85 8.08
C ASP A 330 3.95 20.58 6.78
N PHE A 331 2.98 20.94 5.92
CA PHE A 331 3.20 21.67 4.67
C PHE A 331 2.74 23.12 4.81
N SER A 332 3.61 24.06 4.46
CA SER A 332 3.23 25.47 4.35
C SER A 332 2.61 25.74 2.98
N PHE A 333 1.40 26.26 2.91
CA PHE A 333 0.73 26.69 1.69
C PHE A 333 -0.23 27.85 1.97
N ARG A 334 -0.47 28.68 0.97
CA ARG A 334 -1.45 29.77 1.04
C ARG A 334 -2.87 29.21 0.97
N GLN A 335 -3.11 28.29 0.03
CA GLN A 335 -4.39 27.62 -0.21
C GLN A 335 -4.15 26.17 -0.59
N LEU A 336 -5.02 25.27 -0.12
CA LEU A 336 -5.11 23.90 -0.56
C LEU A 336 -6.16 23.79 -1.68
N ILE A 337 -5.74 23.29 -2.86
CA ILE A 337 -6.63 22.88 -3.95
C ILE A 337 -6.70 21.35 -3.88
N LEU A 338 -7.85 20.82 -3.47
CA LEU A 338 -8.06 19.39 -3.32
C LEU A 338 -8.70 18.82 -4.58
N VAL A 339 -8.01 17.93 -5.29
CA VAL A 339 -8.58 17.09 -6.33
C VAL A 339 -9.00 15.77 -5.69
N TRP A 340 -10.31 15.49 -5.69
CA TRP A 340 -10.88 14.37 -4.98
C TRP A 340 -11.75 13.49 -5.86
N GLY A 341 -11.52 12.16 -5.77
CA GLY A 341 -12.35 11.15 -6.42
C GLY A 341 -12.28 9.84 -5.64
N ALA A 342 -13.44 9.29 -5.29
CA ALA A 342 -13.55 8.12 -4.42
C ALA A 342 -14.46 7.05 -5.04
N MET A 343 -14.40 5.82 -4.48
CA MET A 343 -15.26 4.71 -4.87
C MET A 343 -16.59 4.77 -4.09
N VAL A 344 -17.70 4.36 -4.71
CA VAL A 344 -19.06 4.38 -4.11
C VAL A 344 -19.18 3.51 -2.86
N ASP A 345 -18.34 2.49 -2.72
CA ASP A 345 -18.35 1.56 -1.58
C ASP A 345 -17.56 2.07 -0.36
N LYS A 346 -17.05 3.30 -0.40
CA LYS A 346 -16.30 3.93 0.70
C LYS A 346 -17.18 4.89 1.48
N ASP A 347 -16.79 5.15 2.72
CA ASP A 347 -17.45 6.15 3.57
C ASP A 347 -17.12 7.57 3.09
N LEU A 348 -17.93 8.06 2.13
CA LEU A 348 -17.73 9.36 1.50
C LEU A 348 -17.96 10.49 2.51
N GLY A 349 -18.97 10.36 3.39
CA GLY A 349 -19.34 11.38 4.36
C GLY A 349 -18.22 11.68 5.35
N THR A 350 -17.75 10.65 6.08
CA THR A 350 -16.69 10.79 7.09
C THR A 350 -15.37 11.25 6.47
N THR A 351 -15.01 10.73 5.29
CA THR A 351 -13.76 11.13 4.62
C THR A 351 -13.79 12.59 4.19
N LEU A 352 -14.90 13.06 3.59
CA LEU A 352 -15.03 14.46 3.18
C LEU A 352 -15.18 15.41 4.38
N GLN A 353 -15.91 15.00 5.42
CA GLN A 353 -16.00 15.77 6.67
C GLN A 353 -14.61 16.03 7.27
N THR A 354 -13.69 15.09 7.13
CA THR A 354 -12.34 15.19 7.67
C THR A 354 -11.44 16.10 6.84
N ILE A 355 -11.44 15.96 5.50
CA ILE A 355 -10.43 16.63 4.65
C ILE A 355 -10.91 17.97 4.08
N ALA A 356 -12.19 18.10 3.77
CA ALA A 356 -12.74 19.28 3.11
C ALA A 356 -12.52 20.61 3.87
N PRO A 357 -12.51 20.66 5.22
CA PRO A 357 -12.23 21.91 5.95
C PRO A 357 -10.85 22.50 5.68
N MET A 358 -9.89 21.73 5.16
CA MET A 358 -8.56 22.23 4.84
C MET A 358 -8.49 22.88 3.45
N ALA A 359 -9.47 22.64 2.58
CA ALA A 359 -9.43 23.05 1.19
C ALA A 359 -10.17 24.36 0.95
N GLY A 360 -9.52 25.32 0.31
CA GLY A 360 -10.18 26.52 -0.22
C GLY A 360 -10.95 26.25 -1.52
N THR A 361 -10.48 25.27 -2.30
CA THR A 361 -11.14 24.79 -3.52
C THR A 361 -11.13 23.27 -3.55
N ILE A 362 -12.27 22.67 -3.87
CA ILE A 362 -12.39 21.22 -4.08
C ILE A 362 -12.82 20.97 -5.53
N ILE A 363 -12.05 20.15 -6.22
CA ILE A 363 -12.35 19.68 -7.56
C ILE A 363 -12.73 18.22 -7.50
N PHE A 364 -14.01 17.93 -7.64
CA PHE A 364 -14.50 16.57 -7.70
C PHE A 364 -14.34 16.00 -9.10
N THR A 365 -13.84 14.78 -9.19
CA THR A 365 -13.62 14.09 -10.45
C THR A 365 -13.94 12.59 -10.35
N ARG A 366 -14.08 11.96 -11.51
CA ARG A 366 -14.37 10.54 -11.64
C ARG A 366 -13.19 9.83 -12.31
N PRO A 367 -12.39 9.03 -11.58
CA PRO A 367 -11.43 8.13 -12.20
C PRO A 367 -12.13 7.04 -13.03
N GLU A 368 -11.44 6.51 -14.04
CA GLU A 368 -11.99 5.47 -14.94
C GLU A 368 -12.14 4.13 -14.20
N SER A 369 -13.28 3.97 -13.53
CA SER A 369 -13.70 2.72 -12.88
C SER A 369 -15.22 2.70 -12.77
N GLU A 370 -15.84 1.55 -12.99
CA GLU A 370 -17.29 1.38 -12.80
C GLU A 370 -17.73 1.67 -11.36
N ARG A 371 -16.82 1.47 -10.40
CA ARG A 371 -17.06 1.70 -8.96
C ARG A 371 -16.86 3.15 -8.52
N SER A 372 -16.47 4.05 -9.42
CA SER A 372 -16.23 5.45 -9.05
C SER A 372 -17.53 6.19 -8.76
N ALA A 373 -17.58 6.92 -7.64
CA ALA A 373 -18.64 7.86 -7.35
C ALA A 373 -18.65 9.00 -8.38
N SER A 374 -19.83 9.49 -8.75
CA SER A 374 -19.93 10.65 -9.62
C SER A 374 -19.54 11.94 -8.85
N PRO A 375 -19.07 12.98 -9.55
CA PRO A 375 -18.76 14.27 -8.92
C PRO A 375 -19.96 14.85 -8.12
N GLU A 376 -21.20 14.64 -8.59
CA GLU A 376 -22.41 15.06 -7.92
C GLU A 376 -22.67 14.28 -6.63
N GLN A 377 -22.41 12.97 -6.62
CA GLN A 377 -22.48 12.14 -5.41
C GLN A 377 -21.45 12.57 -4.36
N LEU A 378 -20.22 12.91 -4.80
CA LEU A 378 -19.19 13.42 -3.91
C LEU A 378 -19.57 14.80 -3.34
N GLN A 379 -20.11 15.70 -4.16
CA GLN A 379 -20.62 16.98 -3.70
C GLN A 379 -21.75 16.82 -2.69
N ALA A 380 -22.69 15.92 -2.95
CA ALA A 380 -23.82 15.65 -2.05
C ALA A 380 -23.38 15.06 -0.69
N ALA A 381 -22.21 14.43 -0.62
CA ALA A 381 -21.66 13.89 0.62
C ALA A 381 -20.90 14.93 1.47
N LEU A 382 -20.72 16.16 0.97
CA LEU A 382 -20.12 17.25 1.76
C LEU A 382 -21.02 17.66 2.91
N PRO A 383 -20.46 17.98 4.09
CA PRO A 383 -21.22 18.62 5.16
C PRO A 383 -21.83 19.96 4.70
N PRO A 384 -23.12 20.20 4.96
CA PRO A 384 -23.80 21.41 4.51
C PRO A 384 -23.28 22.71 5.15
N THR A 385 -22.45 22.59 6.18
CA THR A 385 -21.82 23.73 6.88
C THR A 385 -20.53 24.21 6.22
N LEU A 386 -20.03 23.50 5.22
CA LEU A 386 -18.80 23.83 4.49
C LEU A 386 -19.14 24.50 3.17
N GLU A 387 -18.49 25.63 2.91
CA GLU A 387 -18.66 26.43 1.69
C GLU A 387 -17.35 26.59 0.91
N PRO A 388 -16.59 25.52 0.59
CA PRO A 388 -15.43 25.65 -0.29
C PRO A 388 -15.89 25.98 -1.72
N LYS A 389 -15.01 26.56 -2.53
CA LYS A 389 -15.28 26.65 -3.96
C LYS A 389 -15.30 25.23 -4.55
N ILE A 390 -16.42 24.82 -5.14
CA ILE A 390 -16.61 23.49 -5.72
C ILE A 390 -16.57 23.56 -7.24
N ILE A 391 -15.82 22.64 -7.85
CA ILE A 391 -15.74 22.45 -9.29
C ILE A 391 -15.98 20.95 -9.56
N LEU A 392 -16.87 20.65 -10.50
CA LEU A 392 -17.17 19.30 -10.94
C LEU A 392 -16.51 19.06 -12.32
N THR A 393 -15.83 17.94 -12.48
CA THR A 393 -15.15 17.56 -13.73
C THR A 393 -15.45 16.12 -14.10
N GLY A 394 -15.57 15.84 -15.39
CA GLY A 394 -15.89 14.52 -15.91
C GLY A 394 -14.69 13.57 -16.05
N SER A 395 -13.45 14.08 -15.92
CA SER A 395 -12.23 13.27 -16.06
C SER A 395 -11.10 13.79 -15.19
N VAL A 396 -10.16 12.90 -14.89
CA VAL A 396 -8.96 13.23 -14.12
C VAL A 396 -8.12 14.29 -14.82
N GLN A 397 -7.99 14.21 -16.14
CA GLN A 397 -7.26 15.19 -16.94
C GLN A 397 -7.87 16.59 -16.77
N ALA A 398 -9.19 16.74 -16.96
CA ALA A 398 -9.89 18.03 -16.80
C ALA A 398 -9.75 18.57 -15.36
N ALA A 399 -9.75 17.69 -14.35
CA ALA A 399 -9.53 18.09 -12.96
C ALA A 399 -8.13 18.67 -12.74
N LEU A 400 -7.11 18.02 -13.28
CA LEU A 400 -5.73 18.50 -13.20
C LEU A 400 -5.53 19.83 -13.96
N GLU A 401 -6.10 19.98 -15.15
CA GLU A 401 -6.07 21.24 -15.92
C GLU A 401 -6.70 22.38 -15.11
N GLN A 402 -7.87 22.16 -14.50
CA GLN A 402 -8.53 23.14 -13.63
C GLN A 402 -7.69 23.47 -12.38
N ALA A 403 -7.14 22.45 -11.71
CA ALA A 403 -6.27 22.66 -10.55
C ALA A 403 -5.05 23.50 -10.91
N CYS A 404 -4.40 23.18 -12.02
CA CYS A 404 -3.25 23.91 -12.52
C CYS A 404 -3.58 25.36 -12.92
N ALA A 405 -4.73 25.59 -13.54
CA ALA A 405 -5.16 26.93 -13.93
C ALA A 405 -5.46 27.84 -12.72
N LEU A 406 -5.92 27.28 -11.61
CA LEU A 406 -6.28 28.01 -10.40
C LEU A 406 -5.11 28.23 -9.44
N ALA A 407 -4.13 27.32 -9.44
CA ALA A 407 -3.04 27.34 -8.46
C ALA A 407 -2.06 28.48 -8.71
N ALA A 408 -1.65 29.17 -7.65
CA ALA A 408 -0.48 30.03 -7.62
C ALA A 408 0.75 29.28 -7.08
N ALA A 409 1.93 29.90 -7.14
CA ALA A 409 3.22 29.31 -6.74
C ALA A 409 3.23 28.81 -5.29
N ASP A 410 2.53 29.50 -4.38
CA ASP A 410 2.47 29.17 -2.95
C ASP A 410 1.30 28.26 -2.58
N ASP A 411 0.46 27.84 -3.54
CA ASP A 411 -0.62 26.93 -3.31
C ASP A 411 -0.12 25.47 -3.34
N LEU A 412 -0.90 24.57 -2.75
CA LEU A 412 -0.66 23.13 -2.80
C LEU A 412 -1.83 22.43 -3.50
N ILE A 413 -1.55 21.71 -4.57
CA ILE A 413 -2.51 20.82 -5.21
C ILE A 413 -2.38 19.46 -4.55
N CYS A 414 -3.40 19.03 -3.81
CA CYS A 414 -3.47 17.70 -3.18
C CYS A 414 -4.42 16.80 -3.96
N ILE A 415 -3.97 15.62 -4.36
CA ILE A 415 -4.72 14.64 -5.13
C ILE A 415 -4.91 13.40 -4.26
N ALA A 416 -6.15 13.08 -3.86
CA ALA A 416 -6.44 11.97 -2.96
C ALA A 416 -7.89 11.46 -3.12
N GLY A 417 -8.25 10.41 -2.36
CA GLY A 417 -9.58 9.81 -2.29
C GLY A 417 -9.69 8.42 -2.89
N SER A 418 -8.81 8.04 -3.82
CA SER A 418 -8.69 6.66 -4.31
C SER A 418 -7.34 6.41 -4.97
N LEU A 419 -6.88 5.16 -4.93
CA LEU A 419 -5.67 4.75 -5.65
C LEU A 419 -5.83 4.83 -7.18
N PHE A 420 -7.06 4.68 -7.69
CA PHE A 420 -7.35 4.84 -9.13
C PHE A 420 -7.16 6.30 -9.58
N LEU A 421 -7.65 7.27 -8.79
CA LEU A 421 -7.38 8.69 -9.06
C LEU A 421 -5.89 9.00 -9.00
N VAL A 422 -5.23 8.53 -7.94
CA VAL A 422 -3.79 8.72 -7.72
C VAL A 422 -2.99 8.16 -8.89
N GLY A 423 -3.30 6.94 -9.34
CA GLY A 423 -2.62 6.30 -10.48
C GLY A 423 -2.78 7.11 -11.78
N ALA A 424 -4.01 7.46 -12.13
CA ALA A 424 -4.30 8.25 -13.34
C ALA A 424 -3.64 9.64 -13.29
N ALA A 425 -3.74 10.34 -12.16
CA ALA A 425 -3.13 11.66 -11.99
C ALA A 425 -1.59 11.59 -12.05
N ARG A 426 -1.01 10.57 -11.40
CA ARG A 426 0.43 10.37 -11.40
C ARG A 426 0.97 10.10 -12.81
N GLN A 427 0.28 9.25 -13.57
CA GLN A 427 0.63 8.96 -14.96
C GLN A 427 0.63 10.24 -15.83
N LEU A 428 -0.40 11.10 -15.69
CA LEU A 428 -0.49 12.37 -16.43
C LEU A 428 0.57 13.39 -15.99
N LEU A 429 0.98 13.38 -14.72
CA LEU A 429 1.90 14.36 -14.16
C LEU A 429 3.37 13.94 -14.24
N LEU A 430 3.69 12.68 -14.05
CA LEU A 430 5.05 12.14 -13.89
C LEU A 430 5.43 11.04 -14.90
N GLY A 431 4.45 10.56 -15.68
CA GLY A 431 4.64 9.41 -16.57
C GLY A 431 4.54 8.06 -15.83
N ASP A 432 4.76 6.97 -16.56
CA ASP A 432 4.62 5.62 -16.04
C ASP A 432 5.77 5.25 -15.09
N LEU A 433 5.41 4.57 -14.00
CA LEU A 433 6.37 3.98 -13.03
C LEU A 433 7.24 2.89 -13.65
N VAL A 434 6.66 2.21 -14.62
CA VAL A 434 7.25 1.04 -15.27
C VAL A 434 7.45 1.38 -16.72
N ASN A 435 8.47 2.10 -17.12
CA ASN A 435 8.73 2.51 -18.52
C ASN A 435 8.13 1.51 -19.53
N GLU A 436 6.91 1.78 -19.96
CA GLU A 436 6.18 0.95 -20.93
C GLU A 436 6.56 1.28 -22.37
#